data_fe347be2b513a5584b0b1ca97be58d4c
#
_entry.id   fe347be2b513a5584b0b1ca97be58d4c
#
_cell.length_a   1.000
_cell.length_b   1.000
_cell.length_c   1.000
_cell.angle_alpha   90.00
_cell.angle_beta   90.00
_cell.angle_gamma   90.00
#
_symmetry.space_group_name_H-M   'P 1'
#
loop_
_entity.id
_entity.type
_entity.pdbx_description
1 polymer ?
#
loop_
_entity_poly.entity_id
_entity_poly.type
_entity_poly.pdbx_seq_one_letter_code
_entity_poly.pdbx_strand_id
1 'polypeptide(L)'
;MQKIPPLSLYVHIPWCVQKCPYCDFNSHAQKGTIPEQEYVQHLIADLEADLEKYQASIQNRPLHSIFIGGGTPSLFSAESIKLLLTEIQRRIPFSENIEITMEANPGTVEAERFKGYVDAGVTRISMGIQSFNDDKLQRLGRIHNAAEAKSAVSLAKVSGLKSFNLDLMHGLPNQTLEEALDDLRQAIELAPPHLSWYQLTIEPNTMFAYRPPTLPDDDELWDIFEQGHQLLTEAGYQQYETSAYAKPGFQCQHNLNYWRFGDYLAIGCGAHGKLTFPDGKILRFSKTKHPKGYLRGEYLYEEKNVEKNDRAFEFFMNRFRLLEAVPKQEFENHTGLSQSVVKNQIDFAIQQNYIVETPDFWQITEHGKLFLNELLALFLDE
;
A
#
# COMPACT_ATOMS: atom_id res chain seq x y z
N MET A 1 23.47 -11.37 -15.10
CA MET A 1 22.09 -11.90 -15.19
C MET A 1 21.23 -11.07 -14.28
N GLN A 2 20.07 -10.61 -14.74
CA GLN A 2 19.11 -9.88 -13.92
C GLN A 2 18.67 -10.77 -12.77
N LYS A 3 18.66 -10.23 -11.55
CA LYS A 3 18.21 -10.97 -10.37
C LYS A 3 16.69 -10.83 -10.26
N ILE A 4 15.98 -11.95 -10.21
CA ILE A 4 14.54 -11.93 -10.02
C ILE A 4 14.23 -11.48 -8.57
N PRO A 5 13.42 -10.42 -8.38
CA PRO A 5 13.11 -9.87 -7.05
C PRO A 5 12.26 -10.83 -6.20
N PRO A 6 12.10 -10.60 -4.88
CA PRO A 6 11.14 -11.34 -4.06
C PRO A 6 9.71 -11.25 -4.63
N LEU A 7 8.89 -12.29 -4.39
CA LEU A 7 7.52 -12.37 -4.87
C LEU A 7 6.52 -12.12 -3.74
N SER A 8 5.58 -11.22 -3.96
CA SER A 8 4.43 -10.97 -3.09
C SER A 8 3.12 -11.27 -3.82
N LEU A 9 2.02 -11.28 -3.10
CA LEU A 9 0.67 -11.40 -3.66
C LEU A 9 -0.22 -10.27 -3.13
N TYR A 10 -0.87 -9.56 -4.04
CA TYR A 10 -1.95 -8.63 -3.71
C TYR A 10 -3.30 -9.26 -4.03
N VAL A 11 -4.23 -9.20 -3.09
CA VAL A 11 -5.61 -9.68 -3.24
C VAL A 11 -6.55 -8.49 -3.11
N HIS A 12 -7.33 -8.23 -4.15
CA HIS A 12 -8.28 -7.12 -4.15
C HIS A 12 -9.70 -7.58 -3.83
N ILE A 13 -10.30 -6.99 -2.81
CA ILE A 13 -11.71 -7.17 -2.44
C ILE A 13 -12.44 -5.85 -2.70
N PRO A 14 -13.32 -5.77 -3.71
CA PRO A 14 -13.80 -4.49 -4.24
C PRO A 14 -14.98 -3.87 -3.49
N TRP A 15 -15.54 -4.50 -2.48
CA TRP A 15 -16.77 -4.01 -1.83
C TRP A 15 -16.49 -3.15 -0.61
N CYS A 16 -17.31 -2.09 -0.46
CA CYS A 16 -17.42 -1.26 0.73
C CYS A 16 -18.88 -1.18 1.15
N VAL A 17 -19.17 -0.94 2.41
CA VAL A 17 -20.51 -0.57 2.88
C VAL A 17 -20.93 0.73 2.21
N GLN A 18 -20.05 1.73 2.22
CA GLN A 18 -20.22 3.03 1.58
C GLN A 18 -18.90 3.48 0.96
N LYS A 19 -18.95 4.07 -0.24
CA LYS A 19 -17.76 4.66 -0.87
C LYS A 19 -17.53 6.05 -0.33
N CYS A 20 -16.34 6.30 0.22
CA CYS A 20 -15.94 7.61 0.73
C CYS A 20 -15.79 8.63 -0.41
N PRO A 21 -16.13 9.92 -0.20
CA PRO A 21 -16.13 10.94 -1.25
C PRO A 21 -14.74 11.28 -1.83
N TYR A 22 -13.67 10.94 -1.11
CA TYR A 22 -12.28 11.14 -1.54
C TYR A 22 -11.64 9.90 -2.20
N CYS A 23 -12.28 8.73 -2.10
CA CYS A 23 -11.66 7.46 -2.47
C CYS A 23 -11.64 7.25 -3.99
N ASP A 24 -10.46 7.09 -4.57
CA ASP A 24 -10.19 6.77 -5.98
C ASP A 24 -10.01 5.28 -6.24
N PHE A 25 -9.90 4.46 -5.19
CA PHE A 25 -9.72 3.01 -5.32
C PHE A 25 -10.84 2.35 -6.12
N ASN A 26 -10.52 1.21 -6.74
CA ASN A 26 -11.52 0.35 -7.40
C ASN A 26 -12.46 -0.28 -6.37
N SER A 27 -13.27 0.54 -5.72
CA SER A 27 -14.21 0.14 -4.70
C SER A 27 -15.66 0.41 -5.13
N HIS A 28 -16.55 -0.50 -4.75
CA HIS A 28 -17.96 -0.49 -5.12
C HIS A 28 -18.83 -0.57 -3.86
N ALA A 29 -19.76 0.38 -3.72
CA ALA A 29 -20.74 0.32 -2.62
C ALA A 29 -21.56 -0.97 -2.74
N GLN A 30 -21.67 -1.69 -1.64
CA GLN A 30 -22.42 -2.93 -1.54
C GLN A 30 -23.92 -2.68 -1.82
N LYS A 31 -24.49 -3.50 -2.72
CA LYS A 31 -25.91 -3.55 -2.97
C LYS A 31 -26.42 -4.97 -2.71
N GLY A 32 -26.93 -5.23 -1.53
CA GLY A 32 -27.38 -6.56 -1.12
C GLY A 32 -26.26 -7.39 -0.43
N THR A 33 -26.37 -8.71 -0.48
CA THR A 33 -25.38 -9.62 0.11
C THR A 33 -24.14 -9.73 -0.76
N ILE A 34 -22.95 -9.68 -0.16
CA ILE A 34 -21.68 -9.93 -0.86
C ILE A 34 -21.61 -11.42 -1.19
N PRO A 35 -21.31 -11.79 -2.45
CA PRO A 35 -21.15 -13.20 -2.83
C PRO A 35 -19.76 -13.74 -2.42
N GLU A 36 -19.47 -13.80 -1.11
CA GLU A 36 -18.14 -14.12 -0.57
C GLU A 36 -17.56 -15.43 -1.11
N GLN A 37 -18.35 -16.52 -1.02
CA GLN A 37 -17.87 -17.85 -1.43
C GLN A 37 -17.61 -17.92 -2.94
N GLU A 38 -18.52 -17.36 -3.74
CA GLU A 38 -18.36 -17.27 -5.18
C GLU A 38 -17.11 -16.45 -5.55
N TYR A 39 -16.92 -15.31 -4.87
CA TYR A 39 -15.78 -14.46 -5.13
C TYR A 39 -14.45 -15.13 -4.75
N VAL A 40 -14.41 -15.85 -3.62
CA VAL A 40 -13.21 -16.62 -3.23
C VAL A 40 -12.90 -17.71 -4.28
N GLN A 41 -13.91 -18.38 -4.83
CA GLN A 41 -13.69 -19.34 -5.91
C GLN A 41 -13.10 -18.68 -7.17
N HIS A 42 -13.57 -17.48 -7.51
CA HIS A 42 -13.03 -16.70 -8.63
C HIS A 42 -11.61 -16.21 -8.35
N LEU A 43 -11.27 -15.80 -7.11
CA LEU A 43 -9.90 -15.45 -6.73
C LEU A 43 -8.95 -16.64 -6.89
N ILE A 44 -9.38 -17.83 -6.53
CA ILE A 44 -8.58 -19.06 -6.66
C ILE A 44 -8.40 -19.41 -8.16
N ALA A 45 -9.46 -19.33 -8.96
CA ALA A 45 -9.39 -19.59 -10.40
C ALA A 45 -8.51 -18.54 -11.13
N ASP A 46 -8.57 -17.27 -10.72
CA ASP A 46 -7.69 -16.20 -11.22
C ASP A 46 -6.23 -16.48 -10.90
N LEU A 47 -5.94 -16.94 -9.66
CA LEU A 47 -4.59 -17.34 -9.26
C LEU A 47 -4.09 -18.52 -10.11
N GLU A 48 -4.92 -19.54 -10.35
CA GLU A 48 -4.56 -20.69 -11.17
C GLU A 48 -4.22 -20.29 -12.61
N ALA A 49 -5.01 -19.40 -13.19
CA ALA A 49 -4.78 -18.87 -14.54
C ALA A 49 -3.44 -18.10 -14.61
N ASP A 50 -3.12 -17.29 -13.57
CA ASP A 50 -1.85 -16.57 -13.51
C ASP A 50 -0.66 -17.52 -13.30
N LEU A 51 -0.81 -18.57 -12.48
CA LEU A 51 0.24 -19.57 -12.26
C LEU A 51 0.58 -20.35 -13.54
N GLU A 52 -0.41 -20.69 -14.34
CA GLU A 52 -0.22 -21.33 -15.64
C GLU A 52 0.43 -20.35 -16.61
N LYS A 53 -0.10 -19.14 -16.74
CA LYS A 53 0.33 -18.14 -17.73
C LYS A 53 1.74 -17.63 -17.48
N TYR A 54 2.07 -17.37 -16.21
CA TYR A 54 3.33 -16.74 -15.79
C TYR A 54 4.30 -17.72 -15.14
N GLN A 55 4.16 -19.01 -15.39
CA GLN A 55 4.95 -20.09 -14.78
C GLN A 55 6.45 -19.79 -14.78
N ALA A 56 7.00 -19.33 -15.90
CA ALA A 56 8.44 -19.04 -16.02
C ALA A 56 8.95 -17.97 -15.04
N SER A 57 8.09 -17.04 -14.62
CA SER A 57 8.44 -16.01 -13.64
C SER A 57 8.20 -16.47 -12.20
N ILE A 58 7.27 -17.37 -11.96
CA ILE A 58 6.77 -17.70 -10.61
C ILE A 58 7.40 -18.98 -10.04
N GLN A 59 7.77 -19.91 -10.90
CA GLN A 59 8.23 -21.25 -10.48
C GLN A 59 9.35 -21.18 -9.44
N ASN A 60 9.21 -21.97 -8.36
CA ASN A 60 10.15 -22.08 -7.25
C ASN A 60 10.35 -20.80 -6.42
N ARG A 61 9.41 -19.87 -6.46
CA ARG A 61 9.44 -18.64 -5.67
C ARG A 61 8.38 -18.71 -4.56
N PRO A 62 8.76 -18.74 -3.27
CA PRO A 62 7.79 -18.63 -2.20
C PRO A 62 7.24 -17.19 -2.12
N LEU A 63 6.02 -17.04 -1.63
CA LEU A 63 5.45 -15.74 -1.31
C LEU A 63 6.13 -15.16 -0.07
N HIS A 64 6.65 -13.96 -0.20
CA HIS A 64 7.26 -13.20 0.88
C HIS A 64 6.21 -12.45 1.72
N SER A 65 5.17 -11.93 1.06
CA SER A 65 4.04 -11.28 1.72
C SER A 65 2.75 -11.44 0.93
N ILE A 66 1.62 -11.34 1.63
CA ILE A 66 0.27 -11.22 1.05
C ILE A 66 -0.36 -9.95 1.62
N PHE A 67 -0.99 -9.15 0.74
CA PHE A 67 -1.76 -7.99 1.14
C PHE A 67 -3.18 -8.11 0.61
N ILE A 68 -4.17 -8.13 1.49
CA ILE A 68 -5.59 -8.20 1.16
C ILE A 68 -6.18 -6.81 1.37
N GLY A 69 -6.47 -6.12 0.28
CA GLY A 69 -6.87 -4.71 0.29
C GLY A 69 -7.96 -4.37 -0.71
N GLY A 70 -8.17 -3.08 -0.92
CA GLY A 70 -9.00 -2.50 -1.97
C GLY A 70 -10.22 -1.73 -1.50
N GLY A 71 -11.36 -2.38 -1.33
CA GLY A 71 -12.55 -1.79 -0.74
C GLY A 71 -12.53 -1.90 0.78
N THR A 72 -13.16 -2.95 1.30
CA THR A 72 -13.20 -3.25 2.74
C THR A 72 -13.11 -4.76 2.94
N PRO A 73 -11.91 -5.34 2.96
CA PRO A 73 -11.72 -6.79 3.12
C PRO A 73 -12.34 -7.36 4.40
N SER A 74 -12.43 -6.58 5.46
CA SER A 74 -13.04 -6.98 6.74
C SER A 74 -14.56 -7.21 6.66
N LEU A 75 -15.19 -6.96 5.52
CA LEU A 75 -16.57 -7.40 5.26
C LEU A 75 -16.67 -8.91 5.06
N PHE A 76 -15.57 -9.58 4.65
CA PHE A 76 -15.55 -11.02 4.48
C PHE A 76 -15.45 -11.74 5.82
N SER A 77 -16.07 -12.91 5.90
CA SER A 77 -15.99 -13.77 7.08
C SER A 77 -14.58 -14.34 7.28
N ALA A 78 -14.25 -14.68 8.52
CA ALA A 78 -12.97 -15.35 8.84
C ALA A 78 -12.85 -16.71 8.13
N GLU A 79 -13.95 -17.40 7.92
CA GLU A 79 -14.04 -18.66 7.18
C GLU A 79 -13.65 -18.48 5.71
N SER A 80 -14.15 -17.41 5.06
CA SER A 80 -13.82 -17.08 3.67
C SER A 80 -12.34 -16.70 3.52
N ILE A 81 -11.78 -15.93 4.45
CA ILE A 81 -10.36 -15.59 4.48
C ILE A 81 -9.49 -16.83 4.73
N LYS A 82 -9.91 -17.71 5.64
CA LYS A 82 -9.19 -18.98 5.90
C LYS A 82 -9.18 -19.88 4.67
N LEU A 83 -10.31 -20.01 4.00
CA LEU A 83 -10.40 -20.78 2.76
C LEU A 83 -9.44 -20.22 1.71
N LEU A 84 -9.49 -18.90 1.47
CA LEU A 84 -8.63 -18.22 0.51
C LEU A 84 -7.14 -18.45 0.79
N LEU A 85 -6.69 -18.18 2.03
CA LEU A 85 -5.28 -18.33 2.40
C LEU A 85 -4.81 -19.80 2.34
N THR A 86 -5.66 -20.76 2.72
CA THR A 86 -5.36 -22.19 2.60
C THR A 86 -5.18 -22.59 1.14
N GLU A 87 -6.06 -22.13 0.26
CA GLU A 87 -6.00 -22.47 -1.16
C GLU A 87 -4.83 -21.79 -1.88
N ILE A 88 -4.45 -20.55 -1.48
CA ILE A 88 -3.24 -19.91 -1.96
C ILE A 88 -2.00 -20.72 -1.54
N GLN A 89 -1.90 -21.10 -0.26
CA GLN A 89 -0.75 -21.84 0.27
C GLN A 89 -0.56 -23.22 -0.39
N ARG A 90 -1.65 -23.88 -0.81
CA ARG A 90 -1.59 -25.14 -1.56
C ARG A 90 -0.95 -24.99 -2.95
N ARG A 91 -1.01 -23.80 -3.55
CA ARG A 91 -0.56 -23.51 -4.91
C ARG A 91 0.80 -22.84 -4.97
N ILE A 92 1.09 -21.96 -4.01
CA ILE A 92 2.37 -21.27 -3.90
C ILE A 92 2.85 -21.40 -2.45
N PRO A 93 4.07 -21.91 -2.23
CA PRO A 93 4.61 -22.01 -0.88
C PRO A 93 4.78 -20.64 -0.24
N PHE A 94 4.56 -20.55 1.07
CA PHE A 94 4.83 -19.36 1.86
C PHE A 94 6.26 -19.39 2.40
N SER A 95 6.92 -18.24 2.49
CA SER A 95 8.17 -18.10 3.24
C SER A 95 7.91 -18.32 4.74
N GLU A 96 8.94 -18.72 5.48
CA GLU A 96 8.83 -19.06 6.91
C GLU A 96 8.22 -17.95 7.76
N ASN A 97 8.55 -16.69 7.46
CA ASN A 97 8.09 -15.51 8.20
C ASN A 97 7.18 -14.62 7.35
N ILE A 98 6.31 -15.22 6.54
CA ILE A 98 5.40 -14.44 5.68
C ILE A 98 4.61 -13.41 6.49
N GLU A 99 4.52 -12.19 5.95
CA GLU A 99 3.58 -11.17 6.41
C GLU A 99 2.28 -11.30 5.62
N ILE A 100 1.16 -11.46 6.31
CA ILE A 100 -0.18 -11.46 5.72
C ILE A 100 -0.95 -10.29 6.31
N THR A 101 -1.05 -9.22 5.54
CA THR A 101 -1.77 -7.99 5.92
C THR A 101 -3.19 -8.00 5.35
N MET A 102 -4.15 -7.54 6.14
CA MET A 102 -5.52 -7.31 5.70
C MET A 102 -5.98 -5.91 6.13
N GLU A 103 -6.61 -5.19 5.20
CA GLU A 103 -7.27 -3.91 5.51
C GLU A 103 -8.60 -4.13 6.22
N ALA A 104 -8.89 -3.28 7.21
CA ALA A 104 -10.13 -3.31 7.97
C ALA A 104 -10.65 -1.91 8.28
N ASN A 105 -11.97 -1.77 8.30
CA ASN A 105 -12.57 -0.63 8.96
C ASN A 105 -12.61 -0.85 10.47
N PRO A 106 -12.50 0.22 11.29
CA PRO A 106 -12.52 0.10 12.73
C PRO A 106 -13.96 0.08 13.31
N GLY A 107 -14.95 -0.40 12.55
CA GLY A 107 -16.32 -0.61 13.05
C GLY A 107 -16.38 -1.75 14.07
N THR A 108 -17.38 -1.73 14.95
CA THR A 108 -17.50 -2.70 16.05
C THR A 108 -17.58 -4.14 15.55
N VAL A 109 -18.38 -4.39 14.50
CA VAL A 109 -18.59 -5.75 13.96
C VAL A 109 -17.30 -6.31 13.33
N GLU A 110 -16.55 -5.48 12.62
CA GLU A 110 -15.30 -5.87 11.99
C GLU A 110 -14.21 -6.16 13.03
N ALA A 111 -14.12 -5.34 14.06
CA ALA A 111 -13.15 -5.50 15.14
C ALA A 111 -13.34 -6.80 15.94
N GLU A 112 -14.58 -7.21 16.17
CA GLU A 112 -14.91 -8.48 16.83
C GLU A 112 -14.41 -9.71 16.05
N ARG A 113 -14.18 -9.57 14.74
CA ARG A 113 -13.67 -10.65 13.86
C ARG A 113 -12.16 -10.79 13.87
N PHE A 114 -11.38 -9.87 14.44
CA PHE A 114 -9.91 -9.86 14.37
C PHE A 114 -9.30 -11.18 14.85
N LYS A 115 -9.80 -11.75 15.94
CA LYS A 115 -9.35 -13.06 16.42
C LYS A 115 -9.56 -14.15 15.36
N GLY A 116 -10.70 -14.16 14.68
CA GLY A 116 -11.01 -15.10 13.61
C GLY A 116 -10.04 -14.95 12.42
N TYR A 117 -9.66 -13.71 12.06
CA TYR A 117 -8.68 -13.47 11.00
C TYR A 117 -7.28 -13.93 11.38
N VAL A 118 -6.88 -13.75 12.65
CA VAL A 118 -5.61 -14.32 13.16
C VAL A 118 -5.62 -15.84 13.07
N ASP A 119 -6.71 -16.48 13.48
CA ASP A 119 -6.89 -17.93 13.39
C ASP A 119 -6.96 -18.43 11.93
N ALA A 120 -7.32 -17.55 10.99
CA ALA A 120 -7.26 -17.81 9.55
C ALA A 120 -5.85 -17.67 8.96
N GLY A 121 -4.90 -17.05 9.68
CA GLY A 121 -3.52 -16.87 9.24
C GLY A 121 -3.10 -15.42 8.97
N VAL A 122 -3.99 -14.43 9.16
CA VAL A 122 -3.63 -13.02 9.07
C VAL A 122 -2.67 -12.65 10.20
N THR A 123 -1.55 -12.01 9.85
CA THR A 123 -0.50 -11.64 10.82
C THR A 123 -0.48 -10.15 11.14
N ARG A 124 -1.07 -9.33 10.26
CA ARG A 124 -1.10 -7.87 10.38
C ARG A 124 -2.45 -7.33 9.91
N ILE A 125 -3.00 -6.32 10.61
CA ILE A 125 -4.20 -5.59 10.17
C ILE A 125 -3.85 -4.11 9.98
N SER A 126 -4.31 -3.52 8.86
CA SER A 126 -4.28 -2.08 8.61
C SER A 126 -5.66 -1.50 8.84
N MET A 127 -5.79 -0.60 9.81
CA MET A 127 -7.09 -0.04 10.20
C MET A 127 -7.24 1.38 9.67
N GLY A 128 -8.23 1.59 8.82
CA GLY A 128 -8.57 2.90 8.25
C GLY A 128 -9.27 3.81 9.26
N ILE A 129 -8.51 4.31 10.25
CA ILE A 129 -9.02 5.22 11.30
C ILE A 129 -9.34 6.59 10.71
N GLN A 130 -8.43 7.16 9.96
CA GLN A 130 -8.42 8.45 9.29
C GLN A 130 -8.31 9.65 10.23
N SER A 131 -9.11 9.72 11.29
CA SER A 131 -9.09 10.75 12.34
C SER A 131 -9.75 10.23 13.62
N PHE A 132 -9.47 10.86 14.75
CA PHE A 132 -10.20 10.68 16.01
C PHE A 132 -11.16 11.84 16.30
N ASN A 133 -11.42 12.69 15.33
CA ASN A 133 -12.39 13.79 15.38
C ASN A 133 -13.66 13.40 14.61
N ASP A 134 -14.78 13.28 15.30
CA ASP A 134 -16.05 12.81 14.71
C ASP A 134 -16.58 13.74 13.60
N ASP A 135 -16.37 15.06 13.69
CA ASP A 135 -16.74 16.00 12.61
C ASP A 135 -15.90 15.73 11.34
N LYS A 136 -14.60 15.50 11.49
CA LYS A 136 -13.73 15.17 10.36
C LYS A 136 -14.09 13.83 9.76
N LEU A 137 -14.37 12.81 10.56
CA LEU A 137 -14.84 11.50 10.09
C LEU A 137 -16.13 11.62 9.28
N GLN A 138 -17.10 12.40 9.77
CA GLN A 138 -18.36 12.65 9.06
C GLN A 138 -18.12 13.33 7.72
N ARG A 139 -17.25 14.35 7.65
CA ARG A 139 -16.89 15.05 6.41
C ARG A 139 -16.18 14.14 5.41
N LEU A 140 -15.39 13.19 5.89
CA LEU A 140 -14.77 12.14 5.09
C LEU A 140 -15.77 11.02 4.66
N GLY A 141 -17.01 11.08 5.09
CA GLY A 141 -18.01 10.03 4.79
C GLY A 141 -17.72 8.71 5.48
N ARG A 142 -16.99 8.73 6.63
CA ARG A 142 -16.73 7.52 7.41
C ARG A 142 -17.97 7.12 8.19
N ILE A 143 -18.17 5.80 8.35
CA ILE A 143 -19.33 5.21 9.04
C ILE A 143 -19.06 4.90 10.51
N HIS A 144 -17.79 4.93 10.94
CA HIS A 144 -17.36 4.75 12.33
C HIS A 144 -17.10 6.11 12.99
N ASN A 145 -17.06 6.11 14.31
CA ASN A 145 -16.71 7.24 15.16
C ASN A 145 -15.40 6.99 15.93
N ALA A 146 -14.89 8.02 16.62
CA ALA A 146 -13.63 7.95 17.37
C ALA A 146 -13.64 6.87 18.49
N ALA A 147 -14.78 6.66 19.14
CA ALA A 147 -14.88 5.65 20.21
C ALA A 147 -14.79 4.23 19.63
N GLU A 148 -15.44 3.96 18.51
CA GLU A 148 -15.32 2.68 17.79
C GLU A 148 -13.89 2.44 17.30
N ALA A 149 -13.22 3.48 16.76
CA ALA A 149 -11.83 3.42 16.35
C ALA A 149 -10.91 2.99 17.51
N LYS A 150 -11.02 3.61 18.69
CA LYS A 150 -10.26 3.26 19.90
C LYS A 150 -10.56 1.85 20.39
N SER A 151 -11.81 1.44 20.34
CA SER A 151 -12.23 0.07 20.69
C SER A 151 -11.59 -0.97 19.75
N ALA A 152 -11.59 -0.71 18.43
CA ALA A 152 -10.96 -1.58 17.45
C ALA A 152 -9.46 -1.75 17.72
N VAL A 153 -8.74 -0.68 18.06
CA VAL A 153 -7.32 -0.75 18.43
C VAL A 153 -7.11 -1.61 19.67
N SER A 154 -7.99 -1.47 20.68
CA SER A 154 -7.92 -2.28 21.90
C SER A 154 -8.11 -3.77 21.61
N LEU A 155 -9.04 -4.12 20.72
CA LEU A 155 -9.27 -5.50 20.27
C LEU A 155 -8.09 -6.03 19.43
N ALA A 156 -7.49 -5.21 18.56
CA ALA A 156 -6.30 -5.60 17.80
C ALA A 156 -5.14 -5.99 18.71
N LYS A 157 -4.91 -5.25 19.79
CA LYS A 157 -3.82 -5.53 20.76
C LYS A 157 -3.94 -6.91 21.42
N VAL A 158 -5.15 -7.40 21.63
CA VAL A 158 -5.40 -8.67 22.34
C VAL A 158 -5.76 -9.82 21.41
N SER A 159 -5.86 -9.56 20.11
CA SER A 159 -6.29 -10.57 19.12
C SER A 159 -5.23 -11.62 18.78
N GLY A 160 -3.95 -11.37 19.10
CA GLY A 160 -2.81 -12.23 18.73
C GLY A 160 -2.11 -11.85 17.43
N LEU A 161 -2.40 -10.69 16.86
CA LEU A 161 -1.69 -10.12 15.70
C LEU A 161 -0.21 -9.90 16.03
N LYS A 162 0.67 -10.15 15.05
CA LYS A 162 2.10 -9.79 15.15
C LYS A 162 2.31 -8.27 15.05
N SER A 163 1.47 -7.59 14.28
CA SER A 163 1.51 -6.14 14.07
C SER A 163 0.14 -5.62 13.67
N PHE A 164 -0.06 -4.30 13.84
CA PHE A 164 -1.18 -3.58 13.25
C PHE A 164 -0.76 -2.15 12.90
N ASN A 165 -1.46 -1.58 11.94
CA ASN A 165 -1.29 -0.21 11.49
C ASN A 165 -2.54 0.61 11.74
N LEU A 166 -2.36 1.89 12.05
CA LEU A 166 -3.42 2.89 12.00
C LEU A 166 -3.16 3.79 10.80
N ASP A 167 -4.11 3.85 9.87
CA ASP A 167 -4.09 4.83 8.80
C ASP A 167 -4.74 6.12 9.30
N LEU A 168 -3.99 7.21 9.32
CA LEU A 168 -4.43 8.56 9.66
C LEU A 168 -4.21 9.49 8.48
N MET A 169 -5.10 10.46 8.36
CA MET A 169 -5.01 11.50 7.34
C MET A 169 -4.85 12.87 8.00
N HIS A 170 -4.14 13.77 7.31
CA HIS A 170 -4.08 15.18 7.66
C HIS A 170 -4.44 16.06 6.45
N GLY A 171 -4.53 17.37 6.68
CA GLY A 171 -5.05 18.27 5.64
C GLY A 171 -6.53 18.04 5.37
N LEU A 172 -7.30 17.63 6.37
CA LEU A 172 -8.74 17.33 6.26
C LEU A 172 -9.56 18.61 6.06
N PRO A 173 -10.82 18.49 5.59
CA PRO A 173 -11.68 19.65 5.40
C PRO A 173 -11.78 20.55 6.64
N ASN A 174 -11.32 21.80 6.51
CA ASN A 174 -11.23 22.80 7.59
C ASN A 174 -10.47 22.29 8.84
N GLN A 175 -9.45 21.48 8.66
CA GLN A 175 -8.62 20.99 9.78
C GLN A 175 -7.62 22.05 10.20
N THR A 176 -7.55 22.32 11.50
CA THR A 176 -6.51 23.17 12.08
C THR A 176 -5.28 22.35 12.44
N LEU A 177 -4.14 23.03 12.61
CA LEU A 177 -2.91 22.42 13.11
C LEU A 177 -3.13 21.64 14.40
N GLU A 178 -3.82 22.23 15.39
CA GLU A 178 -4.05 21.58 16.68
C GLU A 178 -4.92 20.32 16.56
N GLU A 179 -5.93 20.32 15.68
CA GLU A 179 -6.75 19.13 15.43
C GLU A 179 -5.92 18.00 14.77
N ALA A 180 -5.01 18.32 13.85
CA ALA A 180 -4.14 17.34 13.22
C ALA A 180 -3.13 16.74 14.22
N LEU A 181 -2.56 17.57 15.10
CA LEU A 181 -1.64 17.11 16.15
C LEU A 181 -2.38 16.31 17.24
N ASP A 182 -3.64 16.65 17.54
CA ASP A 182 -4.46 15.89 18.49
C ASP A 182 -4.75 14.47 18.00
N ASP A 183 -5.05 14.30 16.71
CA ASP A 183 -5.17 12.99 16.07
C ASP A 183 -3.90 12.14 16.26
N LEU A 184 -2.72 12.73 16.07
CA LEU A 184 -1.44 12.05 16.29
C LEU A 184 -1.17 11.72 17.77
N ARG A 185 -1.47 12.64 18.70
CA ARG A 185 -1.31 12.38 20.14
C ARG A 185 -2.16 11.19 20.58
N GLN A 186 -3.44 11.15 20.15
CA GLN A 186 -4.34 10.04 20.42
C GLN A 186 -3.83 8.72 19.81
N ALA A 187 -3.31 8.75 18.58
CA ALA A 187 -2.69 7.57 17.96
C ALA A 187 -1.47 7.08 18.75
N ILE A 188 -0.58 8.00 19.18
CA ILE A 188 0.62 7.68 19.95
C ILE A 188 0.26 7.06 21.31
N GLU A 189 -0.77 7.57 22.00
CA GLU A 189 -1.28 6.98 23.25
C GLU A 189 -1.80 5.55 23.06
N LEU A 190 -2.39 5.29 21.90
CA LEU A 190 -2.81 3.94 21.50
C LEU A 190 -1.64 3.03 21.13
N ALA A 191 -0.41 3.54 21.09
CA ALA A 191 0.84 2.82 20.91
C ALA A 191 0.83 1.71 19.82
N PRO A 192 0.39 1.98 18.58
CA PRO A 192 0.49 1.01 17.51
C PRO A 192 1.97 0.79 17.14
N PRO A 193 2.36 -0.39 16.63
CA PRO A 193 3.70 -0.60 16.12
C PRO A 193 3.98 0.13 14.80
N HIS A 194 2.94 0.52 14.07
CA HIS A 194 3.02 1.17 12.76
C HIS A 194 1.91 2.22 12.59
N LEU A 195 2.25 3.34 11.95
CA LEU A 195 1.35 4.44 11.60
C LEU A 195 1.56 4.81 10.13
N SER A 196 0.49 4.82 9.34
CA SER A 196 0.44 5.52 8.06
C SER A 196 -0.18 6.89 8.32
N TRP A 197 0.54 7.94 7.94
CA TRP A 197 0.07 9.32 8.11
C TRP A 197 0.28 10.08 6.80
N TYR A 198 -0.82 10.39 6.10
CA TYR A 198 -0.78 10.92 4.75
C TYR A 198 -1.75 12.09 4.57
N GLN A 199 -1.36 13.00 3.68
CA GLN A 199 -2.16 14.17 3.35
C GLN A 199 -3.35 13.77 2.49
N LEU A 200 -4.52 14.38 2.75
CA LEU A 200 -5.67 14.29 1.87
C LEU A 200 -5.34 14.95 0.52
N THR A 201 -5.41 14.18 -0.55
CA THR A 201 -5.32 14.67 -1.93
C THR A 201 -6.67 14.57 -2.63
N ILE A 202 -6.93 15.50 -3.53
CA ILE A 202 -8.16 15.51 -4.34
C ILE A 202 -7.89 14.77 -5.64
N GLU A 203 -8.25 13.49 -5.65
CA GLU A 203 -8.01 12.62 -6.79
C GLU A 203 -9.09 12.77 -7.87
N PRO A 204 -8.74 12.71 -9.17
CA PRO A 204 -9.70 12.73 -10.25
C PRO A 204 -10.78 11.64 -10.12
N ASN A 205 -11.98 11.91 -10.66
CA ASN A 205 -13.12 10.99 -10.63
C ASN A 205 -13.68 10.67 -9.24
N THR A 206 -13.36 11.47 -8.22
CA THR A 206 -13.93 11.39 -6.88
C THR A 206 -15.02 12.43 -6.67
N MET A 207 -15.87 12.25 -5.65
CA MET A 207 -16.85 13.28 -5.28
C MET A 207 -16.19 14.58 -4.81
N PHE A 208 -15.01 14.48 -4.16
CA PHE A 208 -14.24 15.66 -3.76
C PHE A 208 -13.66 16.41 -4.96
N ALA A 209 -13.29 15.74 -6.06
CA ALA A 209 -12.92 16.43 -7.28
C ALA A 209 -14.10 17.17 -7.92
N TYR A 210 -15.29 16.60 -7.84
CA TYR A 210 -16.51 17.23 -8.36
C TYR A 210 -17.03 18.38 -7.48
N ARG A 211 -16.91 18.23 -6.16
CA ARG A 211 -17.29 19.25 -5.15
C ARG A 211 -16.18 19.35 -4.10
N PRO A 212 -15.10 20.12 -4.41
CA PRO A 212 -13.97 20.22 -3.51
C PRO A 212 -14.37 20.82 -2.16
N PRO A 213 -13.96 20.20 -1.05
CA PRO A 213 -14.09 20.82 0.26
C PRO A 213 -13.07 21.95 0.42
N THR A 214 -13.26 22.80 1.42
CA THR A 214 -12.23 23.75 1.83
C THR A 214 -11.15 22.99 2.59
N LEU A 215 -9.93 23.03 2.10
CA LEU A 215 -8.75 22.43 2.74
C LEU A 215 -7.88 23.53 3.37
N PRO A 216 -7.01 23.18 4.32
CA PRO A 216 -5.94 24.08 4.78
C PRO A 216 -5.09 24.57 3.60
N ASP A 217 -4.51 25.75 3.69
CA ASP A 217 -3.59 26.25 2.69
C ASP A 217 -2.19 25.59 2.78
N ASP A 218 -1.30 25.91 1.83
CA ASP A 218 0.00 25.24 1.73
C ASP A 218 0.89 25.51 2.96
N ASP A 219 0.82 26.69 3.56
CA ASP A 219 1.59 27.05 4.76
C ASP A 219 1.04 26.30 5.97
N GLU A 220 -0.28 26.21 6.12
CA GLU A 220 -0.92 25.40 7.17
C GLU A 220 -0.60 23.89 7.02
N LEU A 221 -0.60 23.37 5.78
CA LEU A 221 -0.24 21.98 5.49
C LEU A 221 1.22 21.70 5.82
N TRP A 222 2.11 22.66 5.56
CA TRP A 222 3.51 22.56 5.91
C TRP A 222 3.72 22.51 7.43
N ASP A 223 3.08 23.41 8.17
CA ASP A 223 3.14 23.44 9.63
C ASP A 223 2.61 22.12 10.24
N ILE A 224 1.51 21.59 9.70
CA ILE A 224 0.96 20.30 10.12
C ILE A 224 2.00 19.20 9.90
N PHE A 225 2.61 19.15 8.71
CA PHE A 225 3.58 18.11 8.37
C PHE A 225 4.83 18.20 9.26
N GLU A 226 5.43 19.39 9.41
CA GLU A 226 6.67 19.57 10.17
C GLU A 226 6.49 19.20 11.65
N GLN A 227 5.44 19.76 12.30
CA GLN A 227 5.18 19.51 13.70
C GLN A 227 4.68 18.08 13.97
N GLY A 228 3.89 17.52 13.04
CA GLY A 228 3.45 16.13 13.14
C GLY A 228 4.61 15.14 12.98
N HIS A 229 5.53 15.39 12.04
CA HIS A 229 6.74 14.60 11.87
C HIS A 229 7.61 14.62 13.13
N GLN A 230 7.80 15.82 13.71
CA GLN A 230 8.54 15.97 14.97
C GLN A 230 7.88 15.16 16.10
N LEU A 231 6.57 15.29 16.27
CA LEU A 231 5.81 14.59 17.31
C LEU A 231 5.94 13.06 17.19
N LEU A 232 5.82 12.51 15.96
CA LEU A 232 6.00 11.09 15.71
C LEU A 232 7.42 10.61 16.00
N THR A 233 8.43 11.40 15.61
CA THR A 233 9.84 11.07 15.83
C THR A 233 10.18 11.08 17.31
N GLU A 234 9.73 12.09 18.07
CA GLU A 234 9.91 12.19 19.53
C GLU A 234 9.22 11.02 20.26
N ALA A 235 8.10 10.53 19.73
CA ALA A 235 7.43 9.32 20.24
C ALA A 235 8.15 8.02 19.84
N GLY A 236 9.29 8.10 19.13
CA GLY A 236 10.17 6.99 18.76
C GLY A 236 9.68 6.18 17.56
N TYR A 237 8.86 6.77 16.68
CA TYR A 237 8.58 6.23 15.36
C TYR A 237 9.66 6.68 14.37
N GLN A 238 10.01 5.81 13.45
CA GLN A 238 10.93 6.11 12.36
C GLN A 238 10.12 6.18 11.06
N GLN A 239 10.21 7.32 10.38
CA GLN A 239 9.71 7.41 9.01
C GLN A 239 10.60 6.53 8.13
N TYR A 240 10.04 5.59 7.37
CA TYR A 240 10.81 4.72 6.49
C TYR A 240 10.41 4.85 5.02
N GLU A 241 9.25 5.44 4.75
CA GLU A 241 8.79 5.86 3.42
C GLU A 241 7.97 7.14 3.53
N THR A 242 7.54 7.72 2.42
CA THR A 242 6.92 9.05 2.32
C THR A 242 5.78 9.27 3.33
N SER A 243 4.96 8.28 3.59
CA SER A 243 3.74 8.40 4.40
C SER A 243 3.65 7.39 5.56
N ALA A 244 4.71 6.61 5.82
CA ALA A 244 4.65 5.58 6.84
C ALA A 244 5.76 5.67 7.88
N TYR A 245 5.35 5.47 9.11
CA TYR A 245 6.16 5.51 10.33
C TYR A 245 6.03 4.18 11.07
N ALA A 246 7.12 3.65 11.57
CA ALA A 246 7.11 2.38 12.32
C ALA A 246 8.05 2.42 13.52
N LYS A 247 7.74 1.62 14.53
CA LYS A 247 8.73 1.22 15.53
C LYS A 247 9.75 0.28 14.85
N PRO A 248 11.01 0.22 15.32
CA PRO A 248 12.02 -0.66 14.74
C PRO A 248 11.54 -2.11 14.56
N GLY A 249 11.67 -2.65 13.35
CA GLY A 249 11.26 -4.01 13.02
C GLY A 249 9.78 -4.20 12.64
N PHE A 250 8.98 -3.12 12.58
CA PHE A 250 7.55 -3.19 12.27
C PHE A 250 7.17 -2.55 10.92
N GLN A 251 8.15 -2.28 10.05
CA GLN A 251 7.86 -1.82 8.69
C GLN A 251 7.03 -2.86 7.93
N CYS A 252 6.07 -2.39 7.11
CA CYS A 252 5.25 -3.27 6.29
C CYS A 252 6.07 -3.96 5.20
N GLN A 253 6.22 -5.28 5.27
CA GLN A 253 7.06 -6.04 4.35
C GLN A 253 6.51 -6.05 2.92
N HIS A 254 5.18 -6.03 2.76
CA HIS A 254 4.54 -5.93 1.46
C HIS A 254 4.87 -4.60 0.78
N ASN A 255 4.75 -3.48 1.51
CA ASN A 255 5.06 -2.15 0.99
C ASN A 255 6.55 -2.01 0.69
N LEU A 256 7.43 -2.52 1.56
CA LEU A 256 8.88 -2.55 1.30
C LEU A 256 9.20 -3.32 0.03
N ASN A 257 8.60 -4.49 -0.20
CA ASN A 257 8.80 -5.24 -1.45
C ASN A 257 8.36 -4.42 -2.66
N TYR A 258 7.20 -3.80 -2.59
CA TYR A 258 6.67 -2.94 -3.65
C TYR A 258 7.63 -1.76 -3.95
N TRP A 259 8.02 -1.01 -2.92
CA TRP A 259 8.89 0.16 -3.07
C TRP A 259 10.34 -0.20 -3.44
N ARG A 260 10.82 -1.40 -3.13
CA ARG A 260 12.10 -1.94 -3.61
C ARG A 260 12.03 -2.51 -5.02
N PHE A 261 11.01 -2.14 -5.77
CA PHE A 261 10.78 -2.60 -7.13
C PHE A 261 10.62 -4.13 -7.22
N GLY A 262 10.12 -4.76 -6.17
CA GLY A 262 9.84 -6.19 -6.08
C GLY A 262 8.74 -6.65 -7.02
N ASP A 263 8.59 -7.97 -7.17
CA ASP A 263 7.52 -8.57 -7.93
C ASP A 263 6.29 -8.83 -7.07
N TYR A 264 5.13 -8.72 -7.66
CA TYR A 264 3.88 -9.09 -7.03
C TYR A 264 2.86 -9.59 -8.04
N LEU A 265 2.32 -10.77 -7.76
CA LEU A 265 1.08 -11.25 -8.35
C LEU A 265 -0.08 -10.42 -7.84
N ALA A 266 -1.14 -10.36 -8.62
CA ALA A 266 -2.34 -9.64 -8.24
C ALA A 266 -3.57 -10.38 -8.72
N ILE A 267 -4.45 -10.73 -7.80
CA ILE A 267 -5.74 -11.37 -8.06
C ILE A 267 -6.88 -10.51 -7.51
N GLY A 268 -8.04 -10.65 -8.13
CA GLY A 268 -9.23 -9.90 -7.72
C GLY A 268 -9.52 -8.71 -8.63
N CYS A 269 -10.76 -8.26 -8.53
CA CYS A 269 -11.36 -7.25 -9.39
C CYS A 269 -10.61 -5.92 -9.34
N GLY A 270 -9.95 -5.53 -10.43
CA GLY A 270 -9.20 -4.29 -10.55
C GLY A 270 -7.80 -4.32 -9.92
N ALA A 271 -7.29 -5.49 -9.54
CA ALA A 271 -5.92 -5.64 -9.03
C ALA A 271 -4.89 -5.38 -10.12
N HIS A 272 -3.70 -4.90 -9.72
CA HIS A 272 -2.56 -4.65 -10.59
C HIS A 272 -1.36 -5.45 -10.13
N GLY A 273 -0.61 -6.04 -11.05
CA GLY A 273 0.57 -6.84 -10.78
C GLY A 273 1.80 -6.42 -11.59
N LYS A 274 2.98 -6.86 -11.10
CA LYS A 274 4.27 -6.70 -11.78
C LYS A 274 5.08 -7.97 -11.63
N LEU A 275 5.63 -8.46 -12.73
CA LEU A 275 6.47 -9.66 -12.75
C LEU A 275 7.72 -9.45 -13.58
N THR A 276 8.84 -9.95 -13.08
CA THR A 276 10.13 -10.00 -13.78
C THR A 276 10.39 -11.42 -14.25
N PHE A 277 10.73 -11.58 -15.52
CA PHE A 277 10.99 -12.87 -16.16
C PHE A 277 12.50 -13.17 -16.23
N PRO A 278 12.91 -14.44 -16.34
CA PRO A 278 14.31 -14.82 -16.43
C PRO A 278 15.06 -14.25 -17.66
N ASP A 279 14.33 -13.94 -18.73
CA ASP A 279 14.86 -13.31 -19.95
C ASP A 279 15.05 -11.79 -19.83
N GLY A 280 14.71 -11.23 -18.66
CA GLY A 280 14.81 -9.80 -18.37
C GLY A 280 13.59 -8.97 -18.79
N LYS A 281 12.51 -9.61 -19.26
CA LYS A 281 11.22 -8.95 -19.48
C LYS A 281 10.63 -8.52 -18.14
N ILE A 282 10.09 -7.30 -18.07
CA ILE A 282 9.28 -6.81 -16.95
C ILE A 282 7.87 -6.58 -17.46
N LEU A 283 6.91 -7.22 -16.82
CA LEU A 283 5.50 -7.17 -17.21
C LEU A 283 4.68 -6.46 -16.12
N ARG A 284 3.83 -5.53 -16.54
CA ARG A 284 2.73 -4.99 -15.76
C ARG A 284 1.43 -5.57 -16.29
N PHE A 285 0.52 -5.94 -15.40
CA PHE A 285 -0.80 -6.41 -15.79
C PHE A 285 -1.87 -5.90 -14.83
N SER A 286 -3.11 -5.86 -15.30
CA SER A 286 -4.26 -5.48 -14.49
C SER A 286 -5.43 -6.41 -14.70
N LYS A 287 -6.28 -6.51 -13.69
CA LYS A 287 -7.47 -7.35 -13.69
C LYS A 287 -8.73 -6.54 -14.04
N THR A 288 -9.75 -7.23 -14.49
CA THR A 288 -11.06 -6.66 -14.82
C THR A 288 -11.61 -5.82 -13.68
N LYS A 289 -11.91 -4.53 -13.95
CA LYS A 289 -12.24 -3.55 -12.90
C LYS A 289 -13.65 -3.71 -12.31
N HIS A 290 -14.61 -4.25 -13.10
CA HIS A 290 -15.99 -4.34 -12.66
C HIS A 290 -16.31 -5.74 -12.10
N PRO A 291 -16.87 -5.85 -10.85
CA PRO A 291 -17.14 -7.14 -10.22
C PRO A 291 -17.97 -8.12 -11.07
N LYS A 292 -18.96 -7.63 -11.81
CA LYS A 292 -19.79 -8.48 -12.70
C LYS A 292 -18.98 -9.11 -13.84
N GLY A 293 -17.99 -8.42 -14.40
CA GLY A 293 -17.11 -8.99 -15.43
C GLY A 293 -16.16 -10.02 -14.82
N TYR A 294 -15.58 -9.68 -13.68
CA TYR A 294 -14.68 -10.58 -12.94
C TYR A 294 -15.36 -11.90 -12.55
N LEU A 295 -16.61 -11.85 -12.04
CA LEU A 295 -17.44 -13.01 -11.70
C LEU A 295 -17.95 -13.84 -12.91
N ARG A 296 -17.64 -13.42 -14.15
CA ARG A 296 -17.84 -14.25 -15.37
C ARG A 296 -16.61 -15.04 -15.76
N GLY A 297 -15.50 -14.92 -15.00
CA GLY A 297 -14.22 -15.55 -15.32
C GLY A 297 -13.34 -14.75 -16.29
N GLU A 298 -13.68 -13.49 -16.56
CA GLU A 298 -12.89 -12.57 -17.38
C GLU A 298 -11.88 -11.84 -16.48
N TYR A 299 -10.77 -12.51 -16.09
CA TYR A 299 -9.89 -11.98 -15.06
C TYR A 299 -8.91 -10.95 -15.57
N LEU A 300 -8.17 -11.27 -16.64
CA LEU A 300 -7.14 -10.38 -17.17
C LEU A 300 -7.79 -9.27 -18.03
N TYR A 301 -7.44 -8.01 -17.71
CA TYR A 301 -7.88 -6.85 -18.48
C TYR A 301 -6.80 -6.36 -19.44
N GLU A 302 -5.57 -6.20 -18.96
CA GLU A 302 -4.47 -5.64 -19.75
C GLU A 302 -3.13 -6.23 -19.30
N GLU A 303 -2.22 -6.35 -20.27
CA GLU A 303 -0.81 -6.65 -20.06
C GLU A 303 0.04 -5.66 -20.84
N LYS A 304 1.07 -5.12 -20.20
CA LYS A 304 2.03 -4.20 -20.83
C LYS A 304 3.46 -4.56 -20.42
N ASN A 305 4.37 -4.66 -21.40
CA ASN A 305 5.79 -4.71 -21.11
C ASN A 305 6.26 -3.34 -20.63
N VAL A 306 7.11 -3.32 -19.61
CA VAL A 306 7.85 -2.11 -19.25
C VAL A 306 9.02 -2.00 -20.21
N GLU A 307 8.93 -1.03 -21.11
CA GLU A 307 9.96 -0.78 -22.11
C GLU A 307 11.28 -0.34 -21.42
N LYS A 308 12.40 -0.55 -22.09
CA LYS A 308 13.71 -0.24 -21.49
C LYS A 308 13.84 1.23 -21.07
N ASN A 309 13.25 2.14 -21.84
CA ASN A 309 13.30 3.57 -21.55
C ASN A 309 12.51 3.93 -20.28
N ASP A 310 11.38 3.25 -20.03
CA ASP A 310 10.52 3.50 -18.88
C ASP A 310 11.10 2.94 -17.56
N ARG A 311 12.04 1.97 -17.63
CA ARG A 311 12.49 1.21 -16.46
C ARG A 311 13.22 2.05 -15.42
N ALA A 312 13.99 3.04 -15.85
CA ALA A 312 14.70 3.93 -14.94
C ALA A 312 13.71 4.75 -14.11
N PHE A 313 12.73 5.36 -14.79
CA PHE A 313 11.66 6.11 -14.11
C PHE A 313 10.86 5.22 -13.16
N GLU A 314 10.37 4.05 -13.61
CA GLU A 314 9.61 3.12 -12.75
C GLU A 314 10.40 2.65 -11.53
N PHE A 315 11.70 2.40 -11.69
CA PHE A 315 12.57 2.03 -10.58
C PHE A 315 12.69 3.15 -9.55
N PHE A 316 13.08 4.36 -9.98
CA PHE A 316 13.29 5.47 -9.06
C PHE A 316 11.99 6.02 -8.46
N MET A 317 10.86 5.98 -9.20
CA MET A 317 9.53 6.31 -8.69
C MET A 317 9.16 5.46 -7.48
N ASN A 318 9.57 4.20 -7.46
CA ASN A 318 9.38 3.32 -6.30
C ASN A 318 10.47 3.54 -5.24
N ARG A 319 11.76 3.50 -5.64
CA ARG A 319 12.88 3.47 -4.69
C ARG A 319 13.08 4.76 -3.90
N PHE A 320 12.85 5.92 -4.50
CA PHE A 320 12.97 7.21 -3.80
C PHE A 320 11.78 7.55 -2.89
N ARG A 321 10.76 6.71 -2.84
CA ARG A 321 9.75 6.77 -1.77
C ARG A 321 10.30 6.25 -0.44
N LEU A 322 11.24 5.31 -0.48
CA LEU A 322 11.93 4.82 0.71
C LEU A 322 13.06 5.77 1.12
N LEU A 323 13.21 5.95 2.44
CA LEU A 323 14.24 6.82 3.01
C LEU A 323 15.56 6.09 3.26
N GLU A 324 15.64 4.83 2.90
CA GLU A 324 16.87 4.03 2.93
C GLU A 324 17.75 4.30 1.72
N ALA A 325 19.05 4.06 1.86
CA ALA A 325 19.98 4.13 0.74
C ALA A 325 19.62 3.11 -0.36
N VAL A 326 19.72 3.53 -1.62
CA VAL A 326 19.45 2.70 -2.81
C VAL A 326 20.75 2.06 -3.27
N PRO A 327 20.95 0.73 -3.11
CA PRO A 327 22.12 0.08 -3.65
C PRO A 327 22.16 0.20 -5.19
N LYS A 328 23.24 0.71 -5.73
CA LYS A 328 23.41 0.87 -7.20
C LYS A 328 23.27 -0.45 -7.95
N GLN A 329 23.70 -1.54 -7.32
CA GLN A 329 23.57 -2.87 -7.89
C GLN A 329 22.11 -3.33 -8.01
N GLU A 330 21.19 -2.83 -7.16
CA GLU A 330 19.75 -3.11 -7.30
C GLU A 330 19.19 -2.54 -8.60
N PHE A 331 19.61 -1.35 -8.99
CA PHE A 331 19.20 -0.77 -10.27
C PHE A 331 19.54 -1.69 -11.44
N GLU A 332 20.78 -2.15 -11.54
CA GLU A 332 21.19 -3.07 -12.59
C GLU A 332 20.48 -4.42 -12.51
N ASN A 333 20.37 -4.97 -11.31
CA ASN A 333 19.74 -6.27 -11.07
C ASN A 333 18.25 -6.28 -11.41
N HIS A 334 17.53 -5.21 -11.10
CA HIS A 334 16.07 -5.18 -11.24
C HIS A 334 15.60 -4.59 -12.57
N THR A 335 16.37 -3.67 -13.16
CA THR A 335 16.01 -3.05 -14.45
C THR A 335 16.63 -3.71 -15.65
N GLY A 336 17.78 -4.38 -15.46
CA GLY A 336 18.62 -4.88 -16.55
C GLY A 336 19.35 -3.78 -17.32
N LEU A 337 19.41 -2.55 -16.77
CA LEU A 337 20.10 -1.39 -17.34
C LEU A 337 21.44 -1.18 -16.65
N SER A 338 22.43 -0.65 -17.38
CA SER A 338 23.68 -0.15 -16.77
C SER A 338 23.44 1.17 -16.06
N GLN A 339 24.14 1.42 -14.95
CA GLN A 339 24.11 2.72 -14.25
C GLN A 339 24.49 3.89 -15.17
N SER A 340 25.27 3.64 -16.21
CA SER A 340 25.67 4.67 -17.17
C SER A 340 24.50 5.33 -17.90
N VAL A 341 23.34 4.65 -18.03
CA VAL A 341 22.17 5.22 -18.74
C VAL A 341 21.48 6.33 -17.94
N VAL A 342 21.68 6.38 -16.63
CA VAL A 342 21.11 7.40 -15.74
C VAL A 342 22.14 8.40 -15.20
N LYS A 343 23.38 8.32 -15.70
CA LYS A 343 24.48 9.12 -15.16
C LYS A 343 24.21 10.62 -15.18
N ASN A 344 23.71 11.15 -16.28
CA ASN A 344 23.44 12.58 -16.40
C ASN A 344 22.36 13.06 -15.44
N GLN A 345 21.29 12.27 -15.29
CA GLN A 345 20.19 12.55 -14.36
C GLN A 345 20.66 12.52 -12.90
N ILE A 346 21.49 11.52 -12.57
CA ILE A 346 22.09 11.39 -11.23
C ILE A 346 23.05 12.55 -10.95
N ASP A 347 23.94 12.89 -11.88
CA ASP A 347 24.88 14.02 -11.73
C ASP A 347 24.11 15.34 -11.51
N PHE A 348 23.00 15.55 -12.23
CA PHE A 348 22.15 16.73 -12.04
C PHE A 348 21.42 16.70 -10.68
N ALA A 349 20.87 15.56 -10.28
CA ALA A 349 20.21 15.41 -8.99
C ALA A 349 21.17 15.68 -7.81
N ILE A 350 22.45 15.32 -7.93
CA ILE A 350 23.49 15.64 -6.96
C ILE A 350 23.75 17.15 -6.93
N GLN A 351 23.86 17.81 -8.10
CA GLN A 351 24.07 19.27 -8.18
C GLN A 351 22.91 20.05 -7.55
N GLN A 352 21.68 19.56 -7.67
CA GLN A 352 20.51 20.14 -7.03
C GLN A 352 20.36 19.75 -5.55
N ASN A 353 21.28 18.99 -4.99
CA ASN A 353 21.22 18.46 -3.62
C ASN A 353 19.97 17.61 -3.34
N TYR A 354 19.38 16.98 -4.36
CA TYR A 354 18.27 16.05 -4.17
C TYR A 354 18.74 14.69 -3.66
N ILE A 355 19.92 14.25 -4.08
CA ILE A 355 20.53 12.99 -3.64
C ILE A 355 21.99 13.20 -3.28
N VAL A 356 22.51 12.30 -2.46
CA VAL A 356 23.96 12.10 -2.27
C VAL A 356 24.36 10.75 -2.84
N GLU A 357 25.61 10.66 -3.30
CA GLU A 357 26.16 9.45 -3.91
C GLU A 357 27.39 8.98 -3.13
N THR A 358 27.46 7.67 -2.94
CA THR A 358 28.66 6.95 -2.50
C THR A 358 29.08 5.96 -3.60
N PRO A 359 30.23 5.26 -3.49
CA PRO A 359 30.59 4.22 -4.46
C PRO A 359 29.48 3.17 -4.69
N ASP A 360 28.76 2.80 -3.64
CA ASP A 360 27.82 1.68 -3.66
C ASP A 360 26.33 2.09 -3.62
N PHE A 361 26.00 3.33 -3.24
CA PHE A 361 24.64 3.75 -2.95
C PHE A 361 24.30 5.14 -3.49
N TRP A 362 23.03 5.34 -3.82
CA TRP A 362 22.38 6.65 -3.92
C TRP A 362 21.45 6.81 -2.72
N GLN A 363 21.36 8.00 -2.16
CA GLN A 363 20.43 8.29 -1.08
C GLN A 363 19.77 9.63 -1.28
N ILE A 364 18.45 9.65 -1.14
CA ILE A 364 17.68 10.89 -1.14
C ILE A 364 18.04 11.74 0.09
N THR A 365 18.20 13.04 -0.10
CA THR A 365 18.45 14.01 0.98
C THR A 365 17.13 14.50 1.59
N GLU A 366 17.18 15.22 2.70
CA GLU A 366 15.98 15.91 3.25
C GLU A 366 15.40 16.90 2.22
N HIS A 367 16.27 17.62 1.51
CA HIS A 367 15.84 18.50 0.41
C HIS A 367 15.20 17.71 -0.74
N GLY A 368 15.79 16.60 -1.15
CA GLY A 368 15.24 15.75 -2.21
C GLY A 368 13.88 15.14 -1.88
N LYS A 369 13.59 14.88 -0.60
CA LYS A 369 12.25 14.42 -0.17
C LYS A 369 11.18 15.47 -0.43
N LEU A 370 11.49 16.74 -0.18
CA LEU A 370 10.56 17.86 -0.40
C LEU A 370 10.31 18.11 -1.90
N PHE A 371 11.32 17.82 -2.74
CA PHE A 371 11.27 18.01 -4.20
C PHE A 371 11.26 16.65 -4.93
N LEU A 372 10.55 15.67 -4.37
CA LEU A 372 10.52 14.32 -4.93
C LEU A 372 9.98 14.29 -6.37
N ASN A 373 8.97 15.09 -6.68
CA ASN A 373 8.40 15.14 -8.02
C ASN A 373 9.40 15.69 -9.05
N GLU A 374 10.15 16.74 -8.71
CA GLU A 374 11.21 17.32 -9.54
C GLU A 374 12.37 16.32 -9.73
N LEU A 375 12.75 15.62 -8.66
CA LEU A 375 13.75 14.55 -8.74
C LEU A 375 13.29 13.44 -9.70
N LEU A 376 12.05 12.98 -9.59
CA LEU A 376 11.50 11.92 -10.43
C LEU A 376 11.33 12.36 -11.89
N ALA A 377 10.98 13.63 -12.12
CA ALA A 377 10.84 14.18 -13.48
C ALA A 377 12.14 14.08 -14.29
N LEU A 378 13.32 14.04 -13.65
CA LEU A 378 14.60 13.87 -14.33
C LEU A 378 14.71 12.53 -15.09
N PHE A 379 13.94 11.53 -14.70
CA PHE A 379 13.99 10.18 -15.29
C PHE A 379 12.85 9.92 -16.29
N LEU A 380 12.00 10.92 -16.57
CA LEU A 380 11.02 10.84 -17.65
C LEU A 380 11.70 11.16 -18.98
N ASP A 381 11.42 10.37 -20.00
CA ASP A 381 11.80 10.71 -21.37
C ASP A 381 10.95 11.93 -21.82
N GLU A 382 11.56 12.91 -22.51
CA GLU A 382 10.87 14.03 -23.14
C GLU A 382 10.00 13.58 -24.32
#